data_b258805ce1a99899ebcafc74e2e14dd4
#
_entry.id   b258805ce1a99899ebcafc74e2e14dd4
#
_cell.length_a   1.000
_cell.length_b   1.000
_cell.length_c   1.000
_cell.angle_alpha   90.00
_cell.angle_beta   90.00
_cell.angle_gamma   90.00
#
_symmetry.space_group_name_H-M   'P 1'
#
loop_
_entity.id
_entity.type
_entity.pdbx_description
1 polymer ?
#
loop_
_entity_poly.entity_id
_entity_poly.type
_entity_poly.pdbx_seq_one_letter_code
_entity_poly.pdbx_strand_id
1 'polypeptide(L)'
;MNARLLILVYVTGLTAGASAKDDASLEGVVQLPPPTVERALNQRYGTSVEAPLTPSNPPAAVVYLEGASTTNAKPKSGDIAQMAQKNMLFAPDLIAVQTGGAVEFPNQDETYHNVFSYSKAKRFDLGRYRKDEKAGRVVFDKSGVVTVHCEIHDRMRGTVLVLETPYFQKTDSAGHYRLDHLPAGHFTVKAWINEADVREHVVDLKSGARSQLDFPGK
;
A
#
# COMPACT_ATOMS: atom_id res chain seq x y z
N MET A 1 17.21 -10.54 78.60
CA MET A 1 17.68 -10.84 77.24
C MET A 1 16.47 -10.87 76.33
N ASN A 2 16.20 -9.75 75.60
CA ASN A 2 15.04 -9.63 74.77
C ASN A 2 15.46 -9.81 73.30
N ALA A 3 15.09 -10.93 72.68
CA ALA A 3 15.30 -11.19 71.27
C ALA A 3 14.24 -10.45 70.47
N ARG A 4 14.66 -9.46 69.67
CA ARG A 4 13.81 -8.78 68.69
C ARG A 4 13.75 -9.61 67.39
N LEU A 5 12.58 -10.14 67.09
CA LEU A 5 12.28 -10.84 65.85
C LEU A 5 12.15 -9.81 64.72
N LEU A 6 13.10 -9.82 63.76
CA LEU A 6 13.01 -9.00 62.52
C LEU A 6 12.16 -9.75 61.50
N ILE A 7 10.97 -9.22 61.23
CA ILE A 7 10.11 -9.72 60.14
C ILE A 7 10.56 -9.04 58.84
N LEU A 8 11.18 -9.83 57.93
CA LEU A 8 11.56 -9.39 56.59
C LEU A 8 10.34 -9.54 55.68
N VAL A 9 9.69 -8.42 55.33
CA VAL A 9 8.56 -8.40 54.33
C VAL A 9 9.19 -8.37 52.95
N TYR A 10 9.13 -9.49 52.24
CA TYR A 10 9.41 -9.54 50.81
C TYR A 10 8.24 -8.92 50.06
N VAL A 11 8.40 -7.70 49.56
CA VAL A 11 7.51 -7.11 48.55
C VAL A 11 7.94 -7.66 47.20
N THR A 12 7.28 -8.70 46.74
CA THR A 12 7.38 -9.15 45.35
C THR A 12 6.67 -8.12 44.48
N GLY A 13 7.40 -7.16 43.95
CA GLY A 13 6.92 -6.25 42.93
C GLY A 13 6.62 -7.02 41.66
N LEU A 14 5.34 -7.36 41.45
CA LEU A 14 4.87 -7.78 40.14
C LEU A 14 4.94 -6.55 39.22
N THR A 15 6.02 -6.40 38.44
CA THR A 15 6.02 -5.48 37.32
C THR A 15 5.11 -6.08 36.25
N ALA A 16 3.85 -5.73 36.30
CA ALA A 16 2.97 -5.95 35.14
C ALA A 16 3.58 -5.16 33.98
N GLY A 17 4.23 -5.87 33.08
CA GLY A 17 4.63 -5.33 31.79
C GLY A 17 3.36 -4.81 31.11
N ALA A 18 3.15 -3.51 31.12
CA ALA A 18 2.11 -2.89 30.32
C ALA A 18 2.44 -3.23 28.87
N SER A 19 1.67 -4.14 28.28
CA SER A 19 1.69 -4.34 26.83
C SER A 19 1.39 -2.97 26.22
N ALA A 20 2.36 -2.41 25.53
CA ALA A 20 2.15 -1.16 24.80
C ALA A 20 0.98 -1.40 23.85
N LYS A 21 -0.12 -0.67 24.09
CA LYS A 21 -1.28 -0.76 23.20
C LYS A 21 -0.89 -0.14 21.87
N ASP A 22 -1.26 -0.81 20.77
CA ASP A 22 -1.13 -0.29 19.40
C ASP A 22 -2.24 0.76 19.21
N ASP A 23 -2.05 1.95 19.76
CA ASP A 23 -3.06 3.03 19.80
C ASP A 23 -2.52 4.39 19.35
N ALA A 24 -1.25 4.46 18.93
CA ALA A 24 -0.72 5.65 18.29
C ALA A 24 -1.36 5.85 16.91
N SER A 25 -1.45 7.10 16.46
CA SER A 25 -1.87 7.45 15.13
C SER A 25 -0.94 8.47 14.49
N LEU A 26 -0.82 8.40 13.17
CA LEU A 26 -0.02 9.32 12.36
C LEU A 26 -0.86 9.77 11.17
N GLU A 27 -0.98 11.07 10.97
CA GLU A 27 -1.69 11.65 9.83
C GLU A 27 -0.87 12.75 9.18
N GLY A 28 -1.22 13.11 7.96
CA GLY A 28 -0.53 14.18 7.25
C GLY A 28 -0.87 14.21 5.77
N VAL A 29 -0.08 14.97 5.02
CA VAL A 29 -0.26 15.18 3.59
C VAL A 29 1.02 14.84 2.84
N VAL A 30 0.90 14.04 1.80
CA VAL A 30 1.95 13.82 0.81
C VAL A 30 1.71 14.77 -0.35
N GLN A 31 2.64 15.65 -0.65
CA GLN A 31 2.55 16.49 -1.85
C GLN A 31 2.70 15.59 -3.09
N LEU A 32 1.59 15.36 -3.76
CA LEU A 32 1.53 14.53 -4.97
C LEU A 32 1.96 15.33 -6.21
N PRO A 33 2.49 14.66 -7.26
CA PRO A 33 2.73 15.30 -8.54
C PRO A 33 1.39 15.74 -9.18
N PRO A 34 1.39 16.71 -10.10
CA PRO A 34 0.20 17.06 -10.84
C PRO A 34 -0.33 15.84 -11.62
N PRO A 35 -1.65 15.75 -11.82
CA PRO A 35 -2.23 14.67 -12.63
C PRO A 35 -1.62 14.68 -14.05
N THR A 36 -1.20 13.51 -14.49
CA THR A 36 -0.69 13.37 -15.86
C THR A 36 -1.87 13.25 -16.82
N VAL A 37 -2.04 14.19 -17.70
CA VAL A 37 -3.00 14.11 -18.79
C VAL A 37 -2.33 13.39 -19.96
N GLU A 38 -2.56 12.10 -20.11
CA GLU A 38 -2.09 11.38 -21.27
C GLU A 38 -2.96 11.71 -22.49
N ARG A 39 -2.40 12.41 -23.46
CA ARG A 39 -3.03 12.56 -24.78
C ARG A 39 -2.95 11.24 -25.52
N ALA A 40 -4.08 10.70 -25.92
CA ALA A 40 -4.14 9.56 -26.83
C ALA A 40 -3.60 9.96 -28.20
N LEU A 41 -2.30 9.84 -28.41
CA LEU A 41 -1.68 10.01 -29.73
C LEU A 41 -1.83 8.69 -30.52
N ASN A 42 -2.91 8.56 -31.27
CA ASN A 42 -3.00 7.57 -32.35
C ASN A 42 -2.13 8.02 -33.53
N GLN A 43 -0.80 7.95 -33.36
CA GLN A 43 0.16 8.36 -34.39
C GLN A 43 0.28 7.36 -35.58
N ARG A 44 -0.30 6.16 -35.49
CA ARG A 44 -0.09 5.15 -36.56
C ARG A 44 -1.03 5.29 -37.76
N TYR A 45 -2.11 6.05 -37.71
CA TYR A 45 -3.08 6.13 -38.80
C TYR A 45 -3.64 7.54 -39.08
N GLY A 46 -2.88 8.60 -38.89
CA GLY A 46 -3.14 9.93 -39.47
C GLY A 46 -4.54 10.57 -39.28
N THR A 47 -5.41 9.97 -38.49
CA THR A 47 -6.69 10.54 -38.12
C THR A 47 -6.64 10.94 -36.65
N SER A 48 -6.56 12.24 -36.42
CA SER A 48 -6.75 12.83 -35.11
C SER A 48 -8.24 12.70 -34.71
N VAL A 49 -8.64 11.51 -34.33
CA VAL A 49 -9.83 11.38 -33.50
C VAL A 49 -9.39 11.86 -32.13
N GLU A 50 -9.85 13.04 -31.71
CA GLU A 50 -9.81 13.43 -30.31
C GLU A 50 -10.63 12.40 -29.52
N ALA A 51 -9.99 11.27 -29.18
CA ALA A 51 -10.55 10.38 -28.20
C ALA A 51 -10.66 11.20 -26.90
N PRO A 52 -11.83 11.19 -26.23
CA PRO A 52 -11.97 11.89 -24.97
C PRO A 52 -10.82 11.46 -24.07
N LEU A 53 -10.12 12.45 -23.49
CA LEU A 53 -9.05 12.22 -22.53
C LEU A 53 -9.63 11.35 -21.42
N THR A 54 -9.27 10.08 -21.39
CA THR A 54 -9.65 9.24 -20.27
C THR A 54 -8.87 9.77 -19.09
N PRO A 55 -9.53 10.25 -18.02
CA PRO A 55 -8.80 10.70 -16.85
C PRO A 55 -7.92 9.54 -16.38
N SER A 56 -6.63 9.74 -16.34
CA SER A 56 -5.75 8.83 -15.63
C SER A 56 -6.25 8.72 -14.19
N ASN A 57 -5.99 7.58 -13.54
CA ASN A 57 -6.23 7.50 -12.10
C ASN A 57 -5.61 8.73 -11.42
N PRO A 58 -6.29 9.35 -10.44
CA PRO A 58 -5.72 10.48 -9.75
C PRO A 58 -4.39 10.05 -9.09
N PRO A 59 -3.37 10.93 -9.08
CA PRO A 59 -2.11 10.61 -8.43
C PRO A 59 -2.36 10.23 -6.98
N ALA A 60 -1.60 9.27 -6.49
CA ALA A 60 -1.69 8.80 -5.12
C ALA A 60 -0.31 8.34 -4.64
N ALA A 61 -0.12 8.29 -3.33
CA ALA A 61 1.02 7.68 -2.69
C ALA A 61 0.57 6.55 -1.76
N VAL A 62 1.49 5.68 -1.39
CA VAL A 62 1.30 4.73 -0.30
C VAL A 62 2.21 5.14 0.84
N VAL A 63 1.62 5.49 1.99
CA VAL A 63 2.37 5.77 3.21
C VAL A 63 2.39 4.53 4.07
N TYR A 64 3.56 4.15 4.56
CA TYR A 64 3.71 2.95 5.37
C TYR A 64 4.78 3.07 6.44
N LEU A 65 4.62 2.29 7.50
CA LEU A 65 5.54 2.21 8.62
C LEU A 65 6.51 1.05 8.38
N GLU A 66 7.80 1.29 8.48
CA GLU A 66 8.86 0.29 8.37
C GLU A 66 9.63 0.19 9.69
N GLY A 67 10.08 -1.01 10.05
CA GLY A 67 10.86 -1.27 11.27
C GLY A 67 10.74 -2.71 11.72
N ALA A 68 11.68 -3.16 12.55
CA ALA A 68 11.79 -4.56 12.97
C ALA A 68 10.54 -5.12 13.67
N SER A 69 9.80 -4.29 14.41
CA SER A 69 8.58 -4.69 15.11
C SER A 69 7.36 -4.87 14.19
N THR A 70 7.43 -4.43 12.93
CA THR A 70 6.31 -4.52 11.97
C THR A 70 6.36 -5.78 11.10
N THR A 71 7.54 -6.38 10.93
CA THR A 71 7.76 -7.49 9.98
C THR A 71 7.07 -8.79 10.36
N ASN A 72 6.76 -9.01 11.65
CA ASN A 72 6.11 -10.23 12.15
C ASN A 72 4.58 -10.11 12.26
N ALA A 73 4.01 -8.96 11.92
CA ALA A 73 2.56 -8.79 11.97
C ALA A 73 1.90 -9.61 10.85
N LYS A 74 0.97 -10.46 11.24
CA LYS A 74 0.23 -11.29 10.28
C LYS A 74 -0.64 -10.39 9.38
N PRO A 75 -0.79 -10.75 8.08
CA PRO A 75 -1.73 -10.08 7.20
C PRO A 75 -3.12 -10.04 7.84
N LYS A 76 -3.81 -8.91 7.74
CA LYS A 76 -5.23 -8.85 8.06
C LYS A 76 -5.93 -9.88 7.18
N SER A 77 -6.43 -10.94 7.79
CA SER A 77 -7.15 -11.99 7.09
C SER A 77 -8.49 -11.42 6.63
N GLY A 78 -8.77 -11.44 5.33
CA GLY A 78 -10.11 -11.25 4.81
C GLY A 78 -10.29 -10.31 3.63
N ASP A 79 -9.53 -9.25 3.50
CA ASP A 79 -9.75 -8.29 2.42
C ASP A 79 -8.89 -8.62 1.20
N ILE A 80 -9.55 -9.16 0.17
CA ILE A 80 -8.92 -9.33 -1.14
C ILE A 80 -8.93 -7.96 -1.82
N ALA A 81 -7.76 -7.39 -2.03
CA ALA A 81 -7.65 -6.16 -2.79
C ALA A 81 -8.07 -6.40 -4.25
N GLN A 82 -8.67 -5.39 -4.87
CA GLN A 82 -9.08 -5.47 -6.27
C GLN A 82 -8.41 -4.39 -7.10
N MET A 83 -7.94 -4.77 -8.27
CA MET A 83 -7.48 -3.90 -9.34
C MET A 83 -8.25 -4.25 -10.61
N ALA A 84 -9.35 -3.54 -10.84
CA ALA A 84 -10.23 -3.82 -11.98
C ALA A 84 -9.61 -3.34 -13.30
N GLN A 85 -9.98 -4.00 -14.39
CA GLN A 85 -9.74 -3.55 -15.75
C GLN A 85 -10.99 -2.83 -16.21
N LYS A 86 -10.91 -1.52 -16.37
CA LYS A 86 -12.06 -0.65 -16.67
C LYS A 86 -11.64 0.52 -17.55
N ASN A 87 -12.40 0.76 -18.62
CA ASN A 87 -12.11 1.80 -19.60
C ASN A 87 -10.70 1.69 -20.20
N MET A 88 -10.25 0.46 -20.45
CA MET A 88 -8.88 0.14 -20.92
C MET A 88 -7.77 0.66 -20.00
N LEU A 89 -8.01 0.68 -18.68
CA LEU A 89 -7.06 1.03 -17.63
C LEU A 89 -7.17 0.02 -16.49
N PHE A 90 -6.12 -0.07 -15.68
CA PHE A 90 -6.23 -0.66 -14.34
C PHE A 90 -6.77 0.39 -13.37
N ALA A 91 -7.81 0.05 -12.61
CA ALA A 91 -8.49 0.96 -11.69
C ALA A 91 -8.74 0.30 -10.32
N PRO A 92 -8.13 0.79 -9.24
CA PRO A 92 -7.07 1.80 -9.23
C PRO A 92 -5.76 1.28 -9.84
N ASP A 93 -4.92 2.18 -10.38
CA ASP A 93 -3.62 1.84 -10.97
C ASP A 93 -2.51 1.61 -9.93
N LEU A 94 -2.73 2.04 -8.70
CA LEU A 94 -1.85 1.80 -7.55
C LEU A 94 -2.64 1.19 -6.40
N ILE A 95 -2.20 0.03 -5.94
CA ILE A 95 -2.66 -0.61 -4.71
C ILE A 95 -1.48 -1.08 -3.87
N ALA A 96 -1.69 -1.22 -2.58
CA ALA A 96 -0.73 -1.83 -1.68
C ALA A 96 -1.34 -3.05 -1.01
N VAL A 97 -0.54 -4.08 -0.83
CA VAL A 97 -0.90 -5.30 -0.10
C VAL A 97 0.24 -5.73 0.82
N GLN A 98 -0.09 -6.40 1.89
CA GLN A 98 0.93 -7.04 2.71
C GLN A 98 1.41 -8.34 2.04
N THR A 99 2.66 -8.73 2.27
CA THR A 99 3.22 -10.02 1.85
C THR A 99 2.30 -11.17 2.31
N GLY A 100 1.95 -12.05 1.38
CA GLY A 100 0.94 -13.10 1.57
C GLY A 100 -0.50 -12.66 1.22
N GLY A 101 -0.72 -11.38 0.97
CA GLY A 101 -2.00 -10.85 0.51
C GLY A 101 -2.30 -11.23 -0.94
N ALA A 102 -3.58 -11.17 -1.31
CA ALA A 102 -4.05 -11.49 -2.64
C ALA A 102 -4.71 -10.29 -3.32
N VAL A 103 -4.61 -10.24 -4.65
CA VAL A 103 -5.30 -9.28 -5.49
C VAL A 103 -6.14 -10.03 -6.51
N GLU A 104 -7.38 -9.58 -6.69
CA GLU A 104 -8.24 -9.97 -7.81
C GLU A 104 -8.21 -8.91 -8.89
N PHE A 105 -8.29 -9.36 -10.14
CA PHE A 105 -8.24 -8.51 -11.33
C PHE A 105 -9.52 -8.67 -12.16
N PRO A 106 -10.69 -8.20 -11.70
CA PRO A 106 -11.93 -8.33 -12.47
C PRO A 106 -11.87 -7.51 -13.75
N ASN A 107 -12.31 -8.09 -14.87
CA ASN A 107 -12.52 -7.35 -16.11
C ASN A 107 -13.93 -6.76 -16.09
N GLN A 108 -14.04 -5.44 -16.20
CA GLN A 108 -15.30 -4.69 -16.23
C GLN A 108 -15.64 -4.13 -17.64
N ASP A 109 -14.75 -4.34 -18.62
CA ASP A 109 -14.92 -3.92 -19.99
C ASP A 109 -15.52 -5.05 -20.84
N GLU A 110 -16.21 -4.70 -21.92
CA GLU A 110 -16.77 -5.67 -22.86
C GLU A 110 -15.71 -6.34 -23.76
N THR A 111 -14.47 -5.86 -23.72
CA THR A 111 -13.34 -6.40 -24.51
C THR A 111 -12.50 -7.37 -23.70
N TYR A 112 -11.71 -8.18 -24.40
CA TYR A 112 -10.71 -9.02 -23.76
C TYR A 112 -9.58 -8.16 -23.19
N HIS A 113 -9.14 -8.53 -21.99
CA HIS A 113 -7.89 -8.07 -21.41
C HIS A 113 -7.09 -9.27 -20.91
N ASN A 114 -5.81 -9.04 -20.63
CA ASN A 114 -5.04 -9.95 -19.80
C ASN A 114 -4.31 -9.18 -18.70
N VAL A 115 -3.83 -9.88 -17.70
CA VAL A 115 -3.01 -9.31 -16.63
C VAL A 115 -1.76 -10.16 -16.49
N PHE A 116 -0.62 -9.55 -16.69
CA PHE A 116 0.67 -10.23 -16.51
C PHE A 116 1.71 -9.33 -15.85
N SER A 117 2.74 -9.93 -15.28
CA SER A 117 3.88 -9.25 -14.70
C SER A 117 5.17 -10.05 -14.90
N TYR A 118 6.26 -9.34 -15.19
CA TYR A 118 7.64 -9.87 -15.20
C TYR A 118 8.49 -9.34 -14.04
N SER A 119 7.88 -8.65 -13.07
CA SER A 119 8.59 -8.09 -11.92
C SER A 119 9.29 -9.17 -11.10
N LYS A 120 10.47 -8.83 -10.53
CA LYS A 120 11.26 -9.78 -9.71
C LYS A 120 10.51 -10.26 -8.45
N ALA A 121 9.65 -9.41 -7.89
CA ALA A 121 8.86 -9.74 -6.71
C ALA A 121 7.75 -10.74 -7.03
N LYS A 122 7.12 -10.67 -8.24
CA LYS A 122 6.10 -11.62 -8.68
C LYS A 122 6.01 -11.67 -10.19
N ARG A 123 6.16 -12.88 -10.75
CA ARG A 123 5.92 -13.18 -12.18
C ARG A 123 4.66 -13.99 -12.31
N PHE A 124 3.79 -13.59 -13.21
CA PHE A 124 2.57 -14.33 -13.54
C PHE A 124 1.98 -13.87 -14.87
N ASP A 125 1.10 -14.68 -15.42
CA ASP A 125 0.26 -14.37 -16.57
C ASP A 125 -1.10 -15.08 -16.34
N LEU A 126 -2.19 -14.30 -16.34
CA LEU A 126 -3.54 -14.81 -16.12
C LEU A 126 -4.23 -15.24 -17.43
N GLY A 127 -3.57 -15.06 -18.58
CA GLY A 127 -4.19 -15.23 -19.87
C GLY A 127 -5.23 -14.14 -20.17
N ARG A 128 -5.92 -14.30 -21.29
CA ARG A 128 -6.96 -13.36 -21.74
C ARG A 128 -8.32 -13.79 -21.21
N TYR A 129 -9.11 -12.87 -20.70
CA TYR A 129 -10.46 -13.12 -20.22
C TYR A 129 -11.37 -11.91 -20.40
N ARG A 130 -12.68 -12.18 -20.43
CA ARG A 130 -13.74 -11.20 -20.57
C ARG A 130 -14.42 -10.91 -19.23
N LYS A 131 -15.35 -9.94 -19.25
CA LYS A 131 -16.13 -9.49 -18.11
C LYS A 131 -16.96 -10.59 -17.43
N ASP A 132 -17.48 -11.52 -18.22
CA ASP A 132 -18.33 -12.63 -17.78
C ASP A 132 -17.54 -13.86 -17.31
N GLU A 133 -16.22 -13.83 -17.43
CA GLU A 133 -15.35 -14.91 -17.01
C GLU A 133 -14.84 -14.68 -15.58
N LYS A 134 -14.37 -15.76 -14.97
CA LYS A 134 -13.85 -15.68 -13.60
C LYS A 134 -12.64 -14.77 -13.53
N ALA A 135 -12.70 -13.78 -12.63
CA ALA A 135 -11.57 -12.90 -12.37
C ALA A 135 -10.33 -13.68 -11.93
N GLY A 136 -9.19 -13.34 -12.52
CA GLY A 136 -7.92 -13.89 -12.09
C GLY A 136 -7.54 -13.39 -10.70
N ARG A 137 -6.90 -14.25 -9.90
CA ARG A 137 -6.43 -13.94 -8.55
C ARG A 137 -4.97 -14.32 -8.38
N VAL A 138 -4.18 -13.43 -7.78
CA VAL A 138 -2.74 -13.64 -7.53
C VAL A 138 -2.43 -13.39 -6.07
N VAL A 139 -1.66 -14.30 -5.45
CA VAL A 139 -1.08 -14.10 -4.11
C VAL A 139 0.33 -13.54 -4.25
N PHE A 140 0.65 -12.51 -3.47
CA PHE A 140 1.94 -11.81 -3.49
C PHE A 140 2.78 -12.21 -2.27
N ASP A 141 3.68 -13.13 -2.45
CA ASP A 141 4.46 -13.81 -1.40
C ASP A 141 5.84 -13.18 -1.15
N LYS A 142 6.21 -12.17 -1.92
CA LYS A 142 7.49 -11.46 -1.78
C LYS A 142 7.29 -9.95 -1.87
N SER A 143 7.86 -9.22 -0.91
CA SER A 143 7.84 -7.75 -0.90
C SER A 143 8.54 -7.13 -2.11
N GLY A 144 8.07 -5.97 -2.51
CA GLY A 144 8.63 -5.20 -3.63
C GLY A 144 7.54 -4.60 -4.54
N VAL A 145 7.99 -3.94 -5.59
CA VAL A 145 7.12 -3.35 -6.62
C VAL A 145 6.81 -4.40 -7.68
N VAL A 146 5.52 -4.58 -7.96
CA VAL A 146 5.03 -5.45 -9.03
C VAL A 146 4.24 -4.61 -10.02
N THR A 147 4.81 -4.40 -11.20
CA THR A 147 4.13 -3.72 -12.30
C THR A 147 3.31 -4.73 -13.09
N VAL A 148 2.04 -4.46 -13.26
CA VAL A 148 1.12 -5.27 -14.07
C VAL A 148 0.82 -4.58 -15.40
N HIS A 149 0.63 -5.39 -16.43
CA HIS A 149 0.44 -4.95 -17.81
C HIS A 149 -0.69 -5.73 -18.47
N CYS A 150 -1.23 -5.17 -19.56
CA CYS A 150 -2.05 -5.88 -20.52
C CYS A 150 -1.29 -5.97 -21.85
N GLU A 151 -1.25 -7.15 -22.49
CA GLU A 151 -0.56 -7.33 -23.77
C GLU A 151 -1.32 -6.77 -24.97
N ILE A 152 -2.66 -6.55 -24.81
CA ILE A 152 -3.54 -6.08 -25.89
C ILE A 152 -3.52 -4.54 -25.96
N HIS A 153 -3.38 -3.89 -24.80
CA HIS A 153 -3.45 -2.45 -24.67
C HIS A 153 -2.19 -1.91 -24.00
N ASP A 154 -1.24 -1.42 -24.76
CA ASP A 154 0.11 -1.00 -24.32
C ASP A 154 0.12 0.00 -23.16
N ARG A 155 -0.97 0.77 -23.02
CA ARG A 155 -1.09 1.81 -21.98
C ARG A 155 -1.65 1.30 -20.66
N MET A 156 -2.22 0.09 -20.64
CA MET A 156 -2.74 -0.49 -19.41
C MET A 156 -1.60 -0.95 -18.51
N ARG A 157 -1.28 -0.10 -17.54
CA ARG A 157 -0.26 -0.37 -16.51
C ARG A 157 -0.83 -0.11 -15.13
N GLY A 158 -0.46 -0.93 -14.18
CA GLY A 158 -0.79 -0.75 -12.78
C GLY A 158 0.36 -1.19 -11.89
N THR A 159 0.31 -0.81 -10.63
CA THR A 159 1.33 -1.14 -9.64
C THR A 159 0.70 -1.78 -8.42
N VAL A 160 1.23 -2.93 -8.04
CA VAL A 160 0.97 -3.56 -6.73
C VAL A 160 2.23 -3.38 -5.89
N LEU A 161 2.14 -2.55 -4.85
CA LEU A 161 3.20 -2.38 -3.87
C LEU A 161 3.03 -3.43 -2.78
N VAL A 162 3.94 -4.41 -2.73
CA VAL A 162 3.90 -5.50 -1.75
C VAL A 162 4.79 -5.14 -0.57
N LEU A 163 4.20 -5.01 0.62
CA LEU A 163 4.85 -4.53 1.83
C LEU A 163 4.96 -5.64 2.89
N GLU A 164 6.03 -5.62 3.68
CA GLU A 164 6.18 -6.55 4.81
C GLU A 164 5.37 -6.12 6.04
N THR A 165 5.02 -4.84 6.12
CA THR A 165 4.27 -4.24 7.21
C THR A 165 2.77 -4.26 6.96
N PRO A 166 1.90 -4.43 7.98
CA PRO A 166 0.47 -4.24 7.87
C PRO A 166 0.03 -2.77 8.02
N TYR A 167 0.96 -1.88 8.41
CA TYR A 167 0.69 -0.47 8.70
C TYR A 167 0.95 0.37 7.46
N PHE A 168 -0.02 0.42 6.58
CA PHE A 168 0.03 1.23 5.36
C PHE A 168 -1.34 1.77 4.98
N GLN A 169 -1.34 2.89 4.27
CA GLN A 169 -2.52 3.55 3.72
C GLN A 169 -2.18 4.16 2.38
N LYS A 170 -3.06 3.98 1.41
CA LYS A 170 -3.03 4.78 0.17
C LYS A 170 -3.65 6.14 0.46
N THR A 171 -3.03 7.22 -0.02
CA THR A 171 -3.57 8.58 0.10
C THR A 171 -4.85 8.74 -0.72
N ASP A 172 -5.64 9.76 -0.36
CA ASP A 172 -6.63 10.30 -1.27
C ASP A 172 -5.96 11.11 -2.41
N SER A 173 -6.77 11.65 -3.33
CA SER A 173 -6.29 12.46 -4.45
C SER A 173 -5.70 13.81 -4.06
N ALA A 174 -5.94 14.28 -2.85
CA ALA A 174 -5.33 15.48 -2.27
C ALA A 174 -4.04 15.17 -1.50
N GLY A 175 -3.68 13.89 -1.37
CA GLY A 175 -2.48 13.43 -0.69
C GLY A 175 -2.67 13.17 0.81
N HIS A 176 -3.87 13.28 1.37
CA HIS A 176 -4.09 13.01 2.78
C HIS A 176 -3.98 11.54 3.10
N TYR A 177 -3.41 11.23 4.25
CA TYR A 177 -3.32 9.88 4.79
C TYR A 177 -3.53 9.86 6.29
N ARG A 178 -3.91 8.70 6.83
CA ARG A 178 -4.00 8.43 8.24
C ARG A 178 -3.70 6.98 8.55
N LEU A 179 -2.72 6.74 9.39
CA LEU A 179 -2.38 5.43 9.94
C LEU A 179 -2.85 5.38 11.39
N ASP A 180 -3.68 4.41 11.73
CA ASP A 180 -4.19 4.18 13.09
C ASP A 180 -3.66 2.87 13.65
N HIS A 181 -3.79 2.70 14.96
CA HIS A 181 -3.38 1.50 15.69
C HIS A 181 -1.90 1.16 15.51
N LEU A 182 -1.06 2.19 15.52
CA LEU A 182 0.37 2.05 15.37
C LEU A 182 1.01 1.66 16.70
N PRO A 183 2.04 0.79 16.69
CA PRO A 183 2.83 0.49 17.87
C PRO A 183 3.65 1.71 18.31
N ALA A 184 3.88 1.83 19.60
CA ALA A 184 4.85 2.78 20.11
C ALA A 184 6.28 2.32 19.78
N GLY A 185 7.17 3.26 19.45
CA GLY A 185 8.57 2.96 19.12
C GLY A 185 9.15 3.89 18.06
N HIS A 186 10.39 3.57 17.66
CA HIS A 186 11.10 4.29 16.61
C HIS A 186 10.90 3.58 15.27
N PHE A 187 10.41 4.32 14.28
CA PHE A 187 10.10 3.77 12.97
C PHE A 187 10.54 4.70 11.85
N THR A 188 10.78 4.13 10.68
CA THR A 188 10.86 4.89 9.45
C THR A 188 9.48 4.89 8.78
N VAL A 189 8.93 6.08 8.54
CA VAL A 189 7.71 6.26 7.75
C VAL A 189 8.12 6.60 6.34
N LYS A 190 7.60 5.85 5.37
CA LYS A 190 7.87 6.06 3.95
C LYS A 190 6.60 6.44 3.21
N ALA A 191 6.72 7.42 2.31
CA ALA A 191 5.71 7.75 1.31
C ALA A 191 6.24 7.35 -0.06
N TRP A 192 5.70 6.28 -0.61
CA TRP A 192 6.03 5.78 -1.94
C TRP A 192 5.07 6.38 -2.97
N ILE A 193 5.56 7.20 -3.88
CA ILE A 193 4.80 7.77 -4.99
C ILE A 193 5.04 6.96 -6.27
N ASN A 194 6.30 6.66 -6.55
CA ASN A 194 6.77 5.79 -7.61
C ASN A 194 8.20 5.33 -7.30
N GLU A 195 8.81 4.50 -8.16
CA GLU A 195 10.17 3.97 -7.93
C GLU A 195 11.26 5.06 -7.85
N ALA A 196 11.05 6.23 -8.50
CA ALA A 196 11.99 7.35 -8.49
C ALA A 196 11.70 8.37 -7.38
N ASP A 197 10.52 8.33 -6.76
CA ASP A 197 10.10 9.23 -5.69
C ASP A 197 9.56 8.45 -4.49
N VAL A 198 10.48 8.13 -3.61
CA VAL A 198 10.21 7.60 -2.27
C VAL A 198 10.76 8.61 -1.27
N ARG A 199 9.93 9.05 -0.34
CA ARG A 199 10.30 10.00 0.72
C ARG A 199 10.22 9.29 2.06
N GLU A 200 11.11 9.62 2.99
CA GLU A 200 11.17 8.95 4.29
C GLU A 200 11.49 9.91 5.43
N HIS A 201 10.93 9.60 6.59
CA HIS A 201 11.21 10.28 7.86
C HIS A 201 11.26 9.28 9.00
N VAL A 202 12.18 9.50 9.94
CA VAL A 202 12.21 8.77 11.20
C VAL A 202 11.27 9.42 12.20
N VAL A 203 10.44 8.64 12.86
CA VAL A 203 9.48 9.10 13.86
C VAL A 203 9.64 8.33 15.16
N ASP A 204 9.33 8.98 16.27
CA ASP A 204 9.19 8.37 17.59
C ASP A 204 7.73 8.39 18.00
N LEU A 205 7.05 7.26 17.85
CA LEU A 205 5.63 7.11 18.18
C LEU A 205 5.47 6.74 19.66
N LYS A 206 4.73 7.55 20.38
CA LYS A 206 4.36 7.29 21.78
C LYS A 206 2.96 6.68 21.84
N SER A 207 2.76 5.73 22.77
CA SER A 207 1.46 5.11 23.00
C SER A 207 0.38 6.18 23.24
N GLY A 208 -0.76 6.06 22.55
CA GLY A 208 -1.89 6.99 22.61
C GLY A 208 -1.66 8.35 21.95
N ALA A 209 -0.48 8.60 21.39
CA ALA A 209 -0.19 9.87 20.76
C ALA A 209 -0.80 9.98 19.37
N ARG A 210 -1.24 11.21 19.03
CA ARG A 210 -1.55 11.61 17.66
C ARG A 210 -0.40 12.46 17.14
N SER A 211 0.19 12.04 16.04
CA SER A 211 1.33 12.73 15.42
C SER A 211 0.95 13.20 14.02
N GLN A 212 1.55 14.29 13.58
CA GLN A 212 1.41 14.80 12.22
C GLN A 212 2.75 14.73 11.51
N LEU A 213 2.75 14.27 10.27
CA LEU A 213 3.92 14.22 9.40
C LEU A 213 3.53 14.49 7.96
N ASP A 214 4.06 15.57 7.40
CA ASP A 214 3.85 15.93 6.00
C ASP A 214 5.08 15.55 5.16
N PHE A 215 4.85 15.14 3.92
CA PHE A 215 5.89 14.84 2.94
C PHE A 215 5.87 15.91 1.85
N PRO A 216 6.71 16.96 1.95
CA PRO A 216 6.78 18.01 0.93
C PRO A 216 7.27 17.47 -0.41
N GLY A 217 6.98 18.18 -1.49
CA GLY A 217 7.52 17.88 -2.82
C GLY A 217 9.06 17.97 -2.85
N LYS A 218 9.66 17.31 -3.83
CA LYS A 218 11.07 17.46 -4.14
C LYS A 218 11.32 18.74 -4.94
#